data_339f9280bdd1ff5f5c7b6d8c8a74f2c0
#
_entry.id   339f9280bdd1ff5f5c7b6d8c8a74f2c0
#
_cell.length_a   1.000
_cell.length_b   1.000
_cell.length_c   1.000
_cell.angle_alpha   90.00
_cell.angle_beta   90.00
_cell.angle_gamma   90.00
#
_symmetry.space_group_name_H-M   'P 1'
#
loop_
_entity.id
_entity.type
_entity.pdbx_description
1 polymer ?
#
loop_
_entity_poly.entity_id
_entity_poly.type
_entity_poly.pdbx_seq_one_letter_code
_entity_poly.pdbx_strand_id
1 'polypeptide(L)'
;MNESTTAPPLARPAAAPSAAAPAAPSVARAPDCGTGQRVLMITGMSGAGKTTALKSLEDLGFECIDHLPLRLLTPLIRADAADRAHGGQPLAIGIDVRTRDFGIDEFNAVVDGLRRDDGVALELVFLYCDEEELRRRYSATRHRHPLAEELPLVDGITRERQMLAPVRARADLMLDTTGLNPGDLKRILQGHFRLTEHPPLVVQMISFSFRSGLPRDADLVFDVRFLNNPFYEPELRPLTGRDEAVAAFVRGDPALPGFLESLTRLLHPLLPRYVAEGKSYLTIAIGCTGGRHRSVYVAEELARWLHAQGHRVQTTHRDLDRSRRPDGETRAP
;
A
#
# COMPACT_ATOMS: atom_id res chain seq x y z
N MET A 1 64.53 32.39 -10.91
CA MET A 1 63.44 33.00 -11.66
C MET A 1 62.44 31.89 -11.96
N ASN A 2 61.40 31.79 -11.13
CA ASN A 2 60.33 30.79 -11.26
C ASN A 2 59.07 31.57 -11.57
N GLU A 3 58.60 31.50 -12.78
CA GLU A 3 57.28 32.04 -13.17
C GLU A 3 56.21 31.02 -12.88
N SER A 4 55.37 31.30 -11.89
CA SER A 4 54.16 30.54 -11.59
C SER A 4 53.06 30.96 -12.57
N THR A 5 52.72 30.07 -13.49
CA THR A 5 51.58 30.25 -14.41
C THR A 5 50.30 29.82 -13.69
N THR A 6 49.46 30.78 -13.28
CA THR A 6 48.16 30.57 -12.71
C THR A 6 47.13 30.39 -13.81
N ALA A 7 46.48 29.23 -13.88
CA ALA A 7 45.39 28.95 -14.82
C ALA A 7 44.11 29.73 -14.44
N PRO A 8 43.29 30.21 -15.39
CA PRO A 8 42.07 30.93 -15.11
C PRO A 8 40.93 29.96 -14.64
N PRO A 9 39.96 30.44 -13.83
CA PRO A 9 38.88 29.62 -13.34
C PRO A 9 37.86 29.26 -14.42
N LEU A 10 37.44 28.01 -14.45
CA LEU A 10 36.39 27.49 -15.33
C LEU A 10 35.06 28.20 -15.11
N ALA A 11 34.50 28.77 -16.18
CA ALA A 11 33.18 29.39 -16.18
C ALA A 11 32.08 28.36 -15.90
N ARG A 12 31.18 28.65 -14.96
CA ARG A 12 29.95 27.85 -14.66
C ARG A 12 29.01 27.90 -15.87
N PRO A 13 28.46 26.78 -16.35
CA PRO A 13 27.43 26.81 -17.38
C PRO A 13 26.16 27.49 -16.85
N ALA A 14 25.56 28.33 -17.69
CA ALA A 14 24.28 29.00 -17.41
C ALA A 14 23.16 27.95 -17.24
N ALA A 15 22.35 28.13 -16.21
CA ALA A 15 21.17 27.29 -15.95
C ALA A 15 20.17 27.45 -17.11
N ALA A 16 19.78 26.33 -17.71
CA ALA A 16 18.66 26.26 -18.65
C ALA A 16 17.35 26.63 -17.97
N PRO A 17 16.37 27.25 -18.65
CA PRO A 17 15.10 27.59 -18.06
C PRO A 17 14.34 26.32 -17.70
N SER A 18 13.94 26.22 -16.43
CA SER A 18 13.07 25.16 -15.91
C SER A 18 11.74 25.17 -16.66
N ALA A 19 11.44 24.06 -17.35
CA ALA A 19 10.11 23.83 -17.89
C ALA A 19 9.09 23.81 -16.73
N ALA A 20 8.06 24.65 -16.85
CA ALA A 20 6.97 24.73 -15.87
C ALA A 20 6.33 23.35 -15.72
N ALA A 21 6.27 22.85 -14.49
CA ALA A 21 5.52 21.64 -14.15
C ALA A 21 4.04 21.84 -14.52
N PRO A 22 3.35 20.82 -15.08
CA PRO A 22 1.94 20.91 -15.36
C PRO A 22 1.19 21.18 -14.03
N ALA A 23 0.26 22.16 -14.09
CA ALA A 23 -0.59 22.51 -12.96
C ALA A 23 -1.31 21.25 -12.43
N ALA A 24 -1.18 21.00 -11.13
CA ALA A 24 -1.92 19.95 -10.46
C ALA A 24 -3.42 20.16 -10.70
N PRO A 25 -4.19 19.09 -11.06
CA PRO A 25 -5.62 19.22 -11.21
C PRO A 25 -6.23 19.68 -9.88
N SER A 26 -7.12 20.67 -9.97
CA SER A 26 -7.90 21.20 -8.84
C SER A 26 -8.57 20.01 -8.12
N VAL A 27 -8.17 19.77 -6.88
CA VAL A 27 -8.79 18.76 -6.01
C VAL A 27 -10.20 19.24 -5.70
N ALA A 28 -11.17 18.76 -6.43
CA ALA A 28 -12.57 18.87 -6.06
C ALA A 28 -12.72 18.14 -4.71
N ARG A 29 -13.15 18.88 -3.68
CA ARG A 29 -13.43 18.37 -2.34
C ARG A 29 -14.43 17.22 -2.47
N ALA A 30 -14.10 16.07 -1.91
CA ALA A 30 -15.02 14.93 -1.86
C ALA A 30 -16.37 15.41 -1.31
N PRO A 31 -17.51 15.03 -1.91
CA PRO A 31 -18.80 15.39 -1.37
C PRO A 31 -18.92 14.84 0.05
N ASP A 32 -19.42 15.69 0.94
CA ASP A 32 -19.71 15.37 2.33
C ASP A 32 -20.60 14.11 2.33
N CYS A 33 -20.14 13.02 2.93
CA CYS A 33 -20.83 11.75 2.93
C CYS A 33 -22.14 11.89 3.72
N GLY A 34 -23.25 12.15 2.99
CA GLY A 34 -24.58 11.89 3.50
C GLY A 34 -24.72 10.44 3.98
N THR A 35 -25.74 10.15 4.75
CA THR A 35 -26.05 8.84 5.39
C THR A 35 -26.23 7.65 4.42
N GLY A 36 -25.86 7.79 3.13
CA GLY A 36 -26.03 6.81 2.07
C GLY A 36 -24.86 5.81 1.94
N GLN A 37 -25.15 4.62 1.36
CA GLN A 37 -24.14 3.65 0.95
C GLN A 37 -23.18 4.27 -0.07
N ARG A 38 -21.89 4.32 0.23
CA ARG A 38 -20.89 4.82 -0.71
C ARG A 38 -20.58 3.76 -1.78
N VAL A 39 -20.77 4.12 -3.04
CA VAL A 39 -20.57 3.22 -4.19
C VAL A 39 -19.68 3.91 -5.21
N LEU A 40 -18.53 3.33 -5.52
CA LEU A 40 -17.67 3.71 -6.62
C LEU A 40 -17.94 2.78 -7.81
N MET A 41 -18.36 3.34 -8.95
CA MET A 41 -18.47 2.57 -10.19
C MET A 41 -17.26 2.87 -11.07
N ILE A 42 -16.39 1.87 -11.23
CA ILE A 42 -15.12 1.99 -11.96
C ILE A 42 -15.30 1.47 -13.37
N THR A 43 -15.19 2.34 -14.35
CA THR A 43 -15.28 1.99 -15.77
C THR A 43 -14.14 2.62 -16.58
N GLY A 44 -14.11 2.43 -17.88
CA GLY A 44 -13.09 3.02 -18.76
C GLY A 44 -12.51 2.05 -19.76
N MET A 45 -11.52 2.53 -20.52
CA MET A 45 -10.89 1.81 -21.62
C MET A 45 -10.32 0.45 -21.17
N SER A 46 -10.44 -0.56 -21.99
CA SER A 46 -9.79 -1.85 -21.80
C SER A 46 -8.27 -1.67 -21.80
N GLY A 47 -7.59 -2.19 -20.76
CA GLY A 47 -6.15 -1.95 -20.57
C GLY A 47 -5.79 -0.65 -19.82
N ALA A 48 -6.77 0.21 -19.47
CA ALA A 48 -6.52 1.43 -18.70
C ALA A 48 -6.24 1.20 -17.21
N GLY A 49 -6.26 -0.06 -16.71
CA GLY A 49 -5.85 -0.38 -15.35
C GLY A 49 -6.99 -0.56 -14.34
N LYS A 50 -8.21 -0.87 -14.77
CA LYS A 50 -9.39 -1.11 -13.88
C LYS A 50 -9.12 -2.13 -12.77
N THR A 51 -8.56 -3.27 -13.11
CA THR A 51 -8.21 -4.31 -12.12
C THR A 51 -7.18 -3.81 -11.10
N THR A 52 -6.22 -2.99 -11.53
CA THR A 52 -5.24 -2.35 -10.62
C THR A 52 -5.93 -1.32 -9.71
N ALA A 53 -6.88 -0.57 -10.27
CA ALA A 53 -7.67 0.38 -9.50
C ALA A 53 -8.52 -0.32 -8.42
N LEU A 54 -9.23 -1.40 -8.78
CA LEU A 54 -10.03 -2.18 -7.82
C LEU A 54 -9.16 -2.77 -6.70
N LYS A 55 -8.01 -3.38 -7.03
CA LYS A 55 -7.07 -3.87 -6.01
C LYS A 55 -6.57 -2.76 -5.08
N SER A 56 -6.33 -1.57 -5.63
CA SER A 56 -5.91 -0.42 -4.82
C SER A 56 -7.03 0.09 -3.91
N LEU A 57 -8.29 0.03 -4.35
CA LEU A 57 -9.46 0.38 -3.55
C LEU A 57 -9.75 -0.66 -2.47
N GLU A 58 -9.52 -1.95 -2.75
CA GLU A 58 -9.59 -3.03 -1.76
C GLU A 58 -8.60 -2.78 -0.61
N ASP A 59 -7.36 -2.38 -0.93
CA ASP A 59 -6.36 -1.96 0.07
C ASP A 59 -6.80 -0.72 0.89
N LEU A 60 -7.73 0.08 0.36
CA LEU A 60 -8.31 1.25 1.04
C LEU A 60 -9.56 0.91 1.85
N GLY A 61 -9.96 -0.36 1.88
CA GLY A 61 -11.09 -0.85 2.66
C GLY A 61 -12.43 -0.85 1.92
N PHE A 62 -12.43 -0.70 0.59
CA PHE A 62 -13.63 -0.94 -0.21
C PHE A 62 -13.85 -2.44 -0.41
N GLU A 63 -15.09 -2.88 -0.39
CA GLU A 63 -15.46 -4.17 -0.95
C GLU A 63 -15.46 -4.06 -2.48
N CYS A 64 -14.64 -4.88 -3.16
CA CYS A 64 -14.42 -4.77 -4.60
C CYS A 64 -15.07 -5.93 -5.35
N ILE A 65 -15.90 -5.60 -6.36
CA ILE A 65 -16.57 -6.56 -7.23
C ILE A 65 -16.23 -6.22 -8.67
N ASP A 66 -15.71 -7.18 -9.44
CA ASP A 66 -15.41 -6.99 -10.87
C ASP A 66 -16.36 -7.81 -11.74
N HIS A 67 -16.67 -7.28 -12.92
CA HIS A 67 -17.51 -7.94 -13.94
C HIS A 67 -18.92 -8.36 -13.48
N LEU A 68 -19.52 -7.64 -12.53
CA LEU A 68 -20.89 -7.90 -12.11
C LEU A 68 -21.87 -7.56 -13.24
N PRO A 69 -22.79 -8.48 -13.65
CA PRO A 69 -23.82 -8.18 -14.65
C PRO A 69 -24.66 -6.97 -14.24
N LEU A 70 -24.96 -6.06 -15.21
CA LEU A 70 -25.65 -4.79 -14.93
C LEU A 70 -26.97 -4.98 -14.17
N ARG A 71 -27.75 -6.03 -14.51
CA ARG A 71 -29.02 -6.36 -13.86
C ARG A 71 -28.92 -6.68 -12.37
N LEU A 72 -27.73 -7.07 -11.89
CA LEU A 72 -27.50 -7.43 -10.49
C LEU A 72 -27.00 -6.27 -9.63
N LEU A 73 -26.63 -5.14 -10.24
CA LEU A 73 -26.10 -3.97 -9.52
C LEU A 73 -27.10 -3.39 -8.52
N THR A 74 -28.28 -3.02 -9.01
CA THR A 74 -29.31 -2.39 -8.16
C THR A 74 -29.76 -3.31 -7.01
N PRO A 75 -30.05 -4.62 -7.24
CA PRO A 75 -30.36 -5.55 -6.16
C PRO A 75 -29.24 -5.68 -5.13
N LEU A 76 -27.97 -5.78 -5.57
CA LEU A 76 -26.81 -5.88 -4.66
C LEU A 76 -26.68 -4.65 -3.78
N ILE A 77 -26.63 -3.46 -4.39
CA ILE A 77 -26.45 -2.20 -3.66
C ILE A 77 -27.58 -1.95 -2.67
N ARG A 78 -28.83 -2.33 -3.02
CA ARG A 78 -29.99 -2.20 -2.11
C ARG A 78 -29.99 -3.22 -0.99
N ALA A 79 -29.53 -4.44 -1.23
CA ALA A 79 -29.42 -5.46 -0.19
C ALA A 79 -28.42 -5.01 0.90
N ASP A 80 -27.25 -4.53 0.49
CA ASP A 80 -26.26 -3.96 1.39
C ASP A 80 -26.76 -2.72 2.14
N ALA A 81 -27.55 -1.90 1.47
CA ALA A 81 -28.17 -0.72 2.10
C ALA A 81 -29.17 -1.10 3.21
N ALA A 82 -29.86 -2.23 3.10
CA ALA A 82 -30.81 -2.72 4.11
C ALA A 82 -30.11 -3.28 5.37
N ASP A 83 -28.88 -3.79 5.22
CA ASP A 83 -28.09 -4.40 6.32
C ASP A 83 -27.28 -3.37 7.13
N ARG A 84 -27.59 -2.09 7.01
CA ARG A 84 -26.87 -0.93 7.56
C ARG A 84 -26.76 -0.87 9.09
N ALA A 85 -27.41 -1.74 9.82
CA ALA A 85 -27.25 -1.82 11.28
C ALA A 85 -25.77 -2.02 11.73
N HIS A 86 -24.86 -2.33 10.79
CA HIS A 86 -23.45 -2.63 11.05
C HIS A 86 -22.46 -1.69 10.31
N GLY A 87 -22.92 -0.55 9.78
CA GLY A 87 -22.03 0.42 9.08
C GLY A 87 -21.51 -0.17 7.78
N GLY A 88 -22.33 -0.19 6.72
CA GLY A 88 -22.04 -0.83 5.44
C GLY A 88 -20.66 -0.43 4.88
N GLN A 89 -19.88 -1.43 4.50
CA GLN A 89 -18.58 -1.24 3.87
C GLN A 89 -18.79 -0.55 2.51
N PRO A 90 -17.98 0.45 2.13
CA PRO A 90 -18.12 1.09 0.84
C PRO A 90 -17.80 0.11 -0.29
N LEU A 91 -18.56 0.18 -1.38
CA LEU A 91 -18.43 -0.71 -2.53
C LEU A 91 -17.63 -0.04 -3.66
N ALA A 92 -16.79 -0.83 -4.34
CA ALA A 92 -16.17 -0.45 -5.61
C ALA A 92 -16.47 -1.51 -6.67
N ILE A 93 -17.18 -1.14 -7.73
CA ILE A 93 -17.69 -2.08 -8.71
C ILE A 93 -17.06 -1.79 -10.07
N GLY A 94 -16.33 -2.77 -10.62
CA GLY A 94 -15.73 -2.72 -11.94
C GLY A 94 -16.71 -3.14 -13.02
N ILE A 95 -16.92 -2.26 -14.02
CA ILE A 95 -17.79 -2.51 -15.16
C ILE A 95 -17.08 -2.08 -16.44
N ASP A 96 -17.07 -2.94 -17.44
CA ASP A 96 -16.52 -2.64 -18.75
C ASP A 96 -17.28 -3.36 -19.87
N VAL A 97 -16.83 -3.16 -21.10
CA VAL A 97 -17.43 -3.77 -22.30
C VAL A 97 -17.48 -5.29 -22.29
N ARG A 98 -16.73 -5.95 -21.39
CA ARG A 98 -16.73 -7.41 -21.20
C ARG A 98 -17.78 -7.86 -20.19
N THR A 99 -18.33 -6.91 -19.44
CA THR A 99 -19.38 -7.23 -18.47
C THR A 99 -20.60 -7.78 -19.20
N ARG A 100 -21.13 -8.89 -18.71
CA ARG A 100 -22.31 -9.52 -19.28
C ARG A 100 -23.49 -8.53 -19.31
N ASP A 101 -24.19 -8.49 -20.42
CA ASP A 101 -25.32 -7.58 -20.65
C ASP A 101 -24.91 -6.08 -20.69
N PHE A 102 -23.63 -5.76 -21.00
CA PHE A 102 -23.17 -4.38 -21.12
C PHE A 102 -23.79 -3.72 -22.39
N GLY A 103 -24.55 -2.70 -22.15
CA GLY A 103 -25.07 -1.77 -23.15
C GLY A 103 -24.96 -0.35 -22.60
N ILE A 104 -24.75 0.63 -23.49
CA ILE A 104 -24.59 2.04 -23.05
C ILE A 104 -25.87 2.58 -22.43
N ASP A 105 -27.03 2.25 -23.03
CA ASP A 105 -28.33 2.72 -22.55
C ASP A 105 -28.70 2.05 -21.23
N GLU A 106 -28.46 0.74 -21.11
CA GLU A 106 -28.66 -0.03 -19.88
C GLU A 106 -27.75 0.47 -18.74
N PHE A 107 -26.46 0.71 -19.04
CA PHE A 107 -25.53 1.28 -18.10
C PHE A 107 -25.98 2.64 -17.59
N ASN A 108 -26.36 3.53 -18.52
CA ASN A 108 -26.85 4.86 -18.18
C ASN A 108 -28.15 4.81 -17.36
N ALA A 109 -29.08 3.92 -17.69
CA ALA A 109 -30.32 3.74 -16.93
C ALA A 109 -30.05 3.29 -15.48
N VAL A 110 -29.08 2.38 -15.28
CA VAL A 110 -28.65 1.94 -13.94
C VAL A 110 -28.01 3.08 -13.17
N VAL A 111 -27.09 3.84 -13.76
CA VAL A 111 -26.45 5.00 -13.13
C VAL A 111 -27.50 6.04 -12.73
N ASP A 112 -28.46 6.35 -13.60
CA ASP A 112 -29.53 7.31 -13.31
C ASP A 112 -30.47 6.81 -12.20
N GLY A 113 -30.73 5.50 -12.17
CA GLY A 113 -31.54 4.88 -11.12
C GLY A 113 -30.85 4.97 -9.75
N LEU A 114 -29.56 4.69 -9.70
CA LEU A 114 -28.76 4.75 -8.47
C LEU A 114 -28.55 6.18 -7.97
N ARG A 115 -28.35 7.16 -8.89
CA ARG A 115 -28.20 8.58 -8.53
C ARG A 115 -29.49 9.20 -7.97
N ARG A 116 -30.65 8.63 -8.28
CA ARG A 116 -31.95 9.06 -7.74
C ARG A 116 -32.32 8.40 -6.41
N ASP A 117 -31.54 7.42 -5.98
CA ASP A 117 -31.73 6.73 -4.70
C ASP A 117 -31.00 7.48 -3.59
N ASP A 118 -31.76 8.20 -2.73
CA ASP A 118 -31.20 8.98 -1.61
C ASP A 118 -30.39 8.13 -0.63
N GLY A 119 -30.53 6.82 -0.72
CA GLY A 119 -29.77 5.86 0.08
C GLY A 119 -28.41 5.50 -0.49
N VAL A 120 -28.03 6.00 -1.67
CA VAL A 120 -26.80 5.64 -2.40
C VAL A 120 -26.00 6.88 -2.77
N ALA A 121 -24.76 6.96 -2.31
CA ALA A 121 -23.80 7.97 -2.74
C ALA A 121 -22.94 7.39 -3.87
N LEU A 122 -23.44 7.45 -5.11
CA LEU A 122 -22.76 6.93 -6.30
C LEU A 122 -21.75 7.93 -6.86
N GLU A 123 -20.54 7.47 -7.11
CA GLU A 123 -19.50 8.19 -7.85
C GLU A 123 -19.02 7.34 -9.05
N LEU A 124 -19.11 7.89 -10.25
CA LEU A 124 -18.70 7.23 -11.49
C LEU A 124 -17.28 7.67 -11.87
N VAL A 125 -16.34 6.72 -11.82
CA VAL A 125 -14.93 6.92 -12.14
C VAL A 125 -14.62 6.33 -13.50
N PHE A 126 -14.08 7.15 -14.41
CA PHE A 126 -13.68 6.72 -15.75
C PHE A 126 -12.15 6.70 -15.86
N LEU A 127 -11.59 5.51 -16.13
CA LEU A 127 -10.17 5.35 -16.41
C LEU A 127 -9.91 5.53 -17.91
N TYR A 128 -9.13 6.53 -18.21
CA TYR A 128 -8.65 6.83 -19.57
C TYR A 128 -7.19 6.39 -19.70
N CYS A 129 -6.79 6.08 -20.92
CA CYS A 129 -5.40 5.88 -21.28
C CYS A 129 -5.21 6.23 -22.76
N ASP A 130 -4.07 6.83 -23.08
CA ASP A 130 -3.71 7.14 -24.46
C ASP A 130 -3.60 5.87 -25.33
N GLU A 131 -3.87 6.01 -26.62
CA GLU A 131 -3.87 4.89 -27.57
C GLU A 131 -2.48 4.24 -27.70
N GLU A 132 -1.44 5.04 -27.79
CA GLU A 132 -0.08 4.54 -27.93
C GLU A 132 0.32 3.71 -26.71
N GLU A 133 0.01 4.21 -25.52
CA GLU A 133 0.24 3.50 -24.27
C GLU A 133 -0.60 2.24 -24.16
N LEU A 134 -1.89 2.25 -24.57
CA LEU A 134 -2.72 1.05 -24.64
C LEU A 134 -2.11 0.00 -25.57
N ARG A 135 -1.66 0.42 -26.76
CA ARG A 135 -0.97 -0.49 -27.70
C ARG A 135 0.27 -1.11 -27.07
N ARG A 136 1.07 -0.32 -26.38
CA ARG A 136 2.25 -0.79 -25.65
C ARG A 136 1.87 -1.82 -24.58
N ARG A 137 0.83 -1.54 -23.78
CA ARG A 137 0.34 -2.45 -22.73
C ARG A 137 -0.17 -3.76 -23.30
N TYR A 138 -0.95 -3.71 -24.37
CA TYR A 138 -1.44 -4.92 -25.04
C TYR A 138 -0.32 -5.74 -25.69
N SER A 139 0.69 -5.10 -26.27
CA SER A 139 1.85 -5.79 -26.82
C SER A 139 2.70 -6.50 -25.75
N ALA A 140 2.70 -5.99 -24.52
CA ALA A 140 3.41 -6.59 -23.39
C ALA A 140 2.61 -7.72 -22.70
N THR A 141 1.32 -7.90 -23.03
CA THR A 141 0.45 -8.92 -22.43
C THR A 141 -0.02 -9.94 -23.45
N ARG A 142 -0.51 -11.11 -22.97
CA ARG A 142 -1.10 -12.13 -23.82
C ARG A 142 -2.61 -11.95 -24.02
N HIS A 143 -3.20 -10.90 -23.44
CA HIS A 143 -4.64 -10.65 -23.53
C HIS A 143 -4.97 -9.97 -24.85
N ARG A 144 -6.06 -10.43 -25.46
CA ARG A 144 -6.64 -9.75 -26.63
C ARG A 144 -7.58 -8.64 -26.21
N HIS A 145 -7.63 -7.60 -27.02
CA HIS A 145 -8.59 -6.51 -26.80
C HIS A 145 -10.01 -7.02 -27.09
N PRO A 146 -11.02 -6.73 -26.22
CA PRO A 146 -12.36 -7.32 -26.34
C PRO A 146 -13.08 -6.97 -27.64
N LEU A 147 -12.79 -5.81 -28.24
CA LEU A 147 -13.40 -5.37 -29.52
C LEU A 147 -12.42 -5.54 -30.72
N ALA A 148 -11.34 -6.30 -30.57
CA ALA A 148 -10.36 -6.58 -31.62
C ALA A 148 -10.14 -8.09 -31.82
N GLU A 149 -11.17 -8.91 -31.66
CA GLU A 149 -11.07 -10.36 -31.90
C GLU A 149 -10.77 -10.66 -33.38
N GLU A 150 -11.44 -9.92 -34.29
CA GLU A 150 -11.33 -10.06 -35.74
C GLU A 150 -10.78 -8.76 -36.42
N LEU A 151 -10.40 -7.76 -35.65
CA LEU A 151 -9.95 -6.45 -36.12
C LEU A 151 -8.51 -6.16 -35.66
N PRO A 152 -7.78 -5.27 -36.34
CA PRO A 152 -6.54 -4.71 -35.80
C PRO A 152 -6.76 -4.06 -34.42
N LEU A 153 -5.78 -4.18 -33.55
CA LEU A 153 -5.83 -3.63 -32.19
C LEU A 153 -6.24 -2.14 -32.15
N VAL A 154 -5.72 -1.35 -33.08
CA VAL A 154 -5.99 0.10 -33.18
C VAL A 154 -7.47 0.36 -33.46
N ASP A 155 -8.06 -0.43 -34.34
CA ASP A 155 -9.48 -0.28 -34.69
C ASP A 155 -10.37 -0.67 -33.52
N GLY A 156 -9.99 -1.74 -32.75
CA GLY A 156 -10.68 -2.13 -31.53
C GLY A 156 -10.63 -1.03 -30.45
N ILE A 157 -9.48 -0.41 -30.23
CA ILE A 157 -9.30 0.69 -29.29
C ILE A 157 -10.14 1.91 -29.71
N THR A 158 -10.08 2.27 -31.00
CA THR A 158 -10.85 3.40 -31.54
C THR A 158 -12.35 3.17 -31.39
N ARG A 159 -12.82 1.95 -31.71
CA ARG A 159 -14.23 1.57 -31.56
C ARG A 159 -14.68 1.62 -30.10
N GLU A 160 -13.87 1.10 -29.16
CA GLU A 160 -14.18 1.17 -27.73
C GLU A 160 -14.26 2.62 -27.25
N ARG A 161 -13.32 3.47 -27.65
CA ARG A 161 -13.31 4.91 -27.32
C ARG A 161 -14.59 5.61 -27.77
N GLN A 162 -15.03 5.36 -29.01
CA GLN A 162 -16.27 5.92 -29.54
C GLN A 162 -17.50 5.41 -28.78
N MET A 163 -17.56 4.11 -28.51
CA MET A 163 -18.64 3.48 -27.77
C MET A 163 -18.74 4.01 -26.33
N LEU A 164 -17.62 4.19 -25.64
CA LEU A 164 -17.60 4.67 -24.26
C LEU A 164 -17.65 6.20 -24.11
N ALA A 165 -17.66 6.97 -25.20
CA ALA A 165 -17.74 8.43 -25.15
C ALA A 165 -18.94 8.97 -24.34
N PRO A 166 -20.18 8.41 -24.46
CA PRO A 166 -21.32 8.84 -23.64
C PRO A 166 -21.12 8.55 -22.14
N VAL A 167 -20.50 7.43 -21.79
CA VAL A 167 -20.18 7.07 -20.39
C VAL A 167 -19.13 8.00 -19.83
N ARG A 168 -18.08 8.27 -20.60
CA ARG A 168 -17.00 9.21 -20.24
C ARG A 168 -17.53 10.61 -19.93
N ALA A 169 -18.48 11.11 -20.72
CA ALA A 169 -19.07 12.44 -20.54
C ALA A 169 -19.88 12.57 -19.23
N ARG A 170 -20.26 11.45 -18.62
CA ARG A 170 -21.04 11.39 -17.37
C ARG A 170 -20.22 11.06 -16.14
N ALA A 171 -18.91 10.80 -16.31
CA ALA A 171 -18.03 10.47 -15.20
C ALA A 171 -17.88 11.66 -14.24
N ASP A 172 -17.97 11.39 -12.95
CA ASP A 172 -17.75 12.38 -11.89
C ASP A 172 -16.24 12.61 -11.72
N LEU A 173 -15.45 11.56 -11.92
CA LEU A 173 -13.98 11.61 -11.90
C LEU A 173 -13.41 10.91 -13.13
N MET A 174 -12.52 11.60 -13.84
CA MET A 174 -11.74 11.02 -14.94
C MET A 174 -10.27 10.93 -14.53
N LEU A 175 -9.72 9.71 -14.57
CA LEU A 175 -8.32 9.45 -14.26
C LEU A 175 -7.58 9.04 -15.54
N ASP A 176 -6.61 9.85 -15.94
CA ASP A 176 -5.68 9.50 -17.01
C ASP A 176 -4.55 8.63 -16.43
N THR A 177 -4.44 7.41 -16.92
CA THR A 177 -3.43 6.43 -16.50
C THR A 177 -2.27 6.31 -17.48
N THR A 178 -2.18 7.21 -18.47
CA THR A 178 -1.09 7.24 -19.45
C THR A 178 0.25 7.42 -18.73
N GLY A 179 1.20 6.53 -18.98
CA GLY A 179 2.53 6.59 -18.36
C GLY A 179 2.58 6.29 -16.86
N LEU A 180 1.45 6.07 -16.19
CA LEU A 180 1.43 5.74 -14.77
C LEU A 180 1.86 4.28 -14.54
N ASN A 181 2.69 4.06 -13.52
CA ASN A 181 2.90 2.74 -12.96
C ASN A 181 1.79 2.40 -11.92
N PRO A 182 1.65 1.12 -11.50
CA PRO A 182 0.62 0.72 -10.53
C PRO A 182 0.67 1.49 -9.21
N GLY A 183 1.87 1.85 -8.72
CA GLY A 183 2.06 2.62 -7.48
C GLY A 183 1.56 4.06 -7.62
N ASP A 184 1.74 4.67 -8.80
CA ASP A 184 1.24 6.01 -9.09
C ASP A 184 -0.28 6.04 -9.08
N LEU A 185 -0.93 5.06 -9.73
CA LEU A 185 -2.38 4.94 -9.75
C LEU A 185 -2.93 4.73 -8.32
N LYS A 186 -2.30 3.86 -7.53
CA LYS A 186 -2.65 3.66 -6.12
C LYS A 186 -2.57 4.97 -5.33
N ARG A 187 -1.52 5.76 -5.50
CA ARG A 187 -1.34 7.05 -4.82
C ARG A 187 -2.44 8.07 -5.19
N ILE A 188 -2.81 8.13 -6.46
CA ILE A 188 -3.89 9.00 -6.94
C ILE A 188 -5.23 8.58 -6.31
N LEU A 189 -5.56 7.28 -6.34
CA LEU A 189 -6.78 6.75 -5.74
C LEU A 189 -6.83 6.98 -4.23
N GLN A 190 -5.70 6.81 -3.53
CA GLN A 190 -5.58 7.14 -2.12
C GLN A 190 -5.86 8.62 -1.84
N GLY A 191 -5.41 9.52 -2.70
CA GLY A 191 -5.68 10.95 -2.58
C GLY A 191 -7.16 11.30 -2.74
N HIS A 192 -7.90 10.58 -3.60
CA HIS A 192 -9.32 10.86 -3.90
C HIS A 192 -10.29 10.14 -2.96
N PHE A 193 -10.00 8.88 -2.58
CA PHE A 193 -10.99 7.98 -1.99
C PHE A 193 -10.71 7.54 -0.57
N ARG A 194 -9.87 8.25 0.17
CA ARG A 194 -9.58 7.90 1.58
C ARG A 194 -10.86 7.73 2.38
N LEU A 195 -11.06 6.57 2.96
CA LEU A 195 -12.15 6.27 3.88
C LEU A 195 -11.78 6.59 5.33
N THR A 196 -10.51 6.44 5.64
CA THR A 196 -9.88 6.77 6.92
C THR A 196 -8.46 7.24 6.65
N GLU A 197 -7.87 7.95 7.60
CA GLU A 197 -6.42 8.09 7.67
C GLU A 197 -5.82 6.70 7.48
N HIS A 198 -4.76 6.58 6.67
CA HIS A 198 -4.12 5.33 6.24
C HIS A 198 -4.35 4.17 7.21
N PRO A 199 -4.64 2.93 6.75
CA PRO A 199 -4.60 1.79 7.64
C PRO A 199 -3.26 1.87 8.38
N PRO A 200 -3.26 1.90 9.71
CA PRO A 200 -2.04 2.18 10.46
C PRO A 200 -1.01 1.13 10.07
N LEU A 201 0.19 1.57 9.68
CA LEU A 201 1.31 0.68 9.44
C LEU A 201 1.46 -0.25 10.65
N VAL A 202 1.34 -1.55 10.41
CA VAL A 202 1.57 -2.56 11.43
C VAL A 202 3.07 -2.88 11.44
N VAL A 203 3.74 -2.54 12.52
CA VAL A 203 5.15 -2.88 12.70
C VAL A 203 5.26 -4.23 13.40
N GLN A 204 5.85 -5.20 12.71
CA GLN A 204 6.21 -6.48 13.32
C GLN A 204 7.62 -6.38 13.91
N MET A 205 7.73 -6.46 15.23
CA MET A 205 8.99 -6.45 15.94
C MET A 205 9.41 -7.88 16.26
N ILE A 206 10.54 -8.35 15.71
CA ILE A 206 11.01 -9.71 15.89
C ILE A 206 12.35 -9.72 16.61
N SER A 207 12.46 -10.38 17.78
CA SER A 207 13.76 -10.74 18.31
C SER A 207 14.20 -12.12 17.80
N PHE A 208 15.48 -12.26 17.44
CA PHE A 208 15.97 -13.51 16.87
C PHE A 208 17.41 -13.84 17.29
N SER A 209 17.78 -15.13 17.08
CA SER A 209 19.14 -15.66 17.22
C SER A 209 19.85 -15.71 15.87
N PHE A 210 21.03 -15.12 15.76
CA PHE A 210 21.87 -15.31 14.58
C PHE A 210 22.27 -16.77 14.34
N ARG A 211 22.33 -17.60 15.39
CA ARG A 211 22.58 -19.05 15.25
C ARG A 211 21.48 -19.77 14.49
N SER A 212 20.24 -19.28 14.61
CA SER A 212 19.07 -19.83 13.92
C SER A 212 18.82 -19.20 12.55
N GLY A 213 19.73 -18.36 12.05
CA GLY A 213 19.63 -17.62 10.80
C GLY A 213 18.73 -16.38 10.88
N LEU A 214 18.77 -15.56 9.85
CA LEU A 214 17.96 -14.36 9.73
C LEU A 214 16.47 -14.71 9.53
N PRO A 215 15.53 -13.92 10.08
CA PRO A 215 14.12 -14.00 9.68
C PRO A 215 13.99 -13.67 8.19
N ARG A 216 13.28 -14.51 7.43
CA ARG A 216 13.14 -14.34 5.98
C ARG A 216 12.30 -13.11 5.60
N ASP A 217 11.37 -12.75 6.48
CA ASP A 217 10.40 -11.68 6.26
C ASP A 217 10.87 -10.34 6.85
N ALA A 218 12.13 -10.23 7.30
CA ALA A 218 12.65 -9.01 7.90
C ALA A 218 13.00 -7.97 6.83
N ASP A 219 12.38 -6.79 6.91
CA ASP A 219 12.73 -5.63 6.09
C ASP A 219 13.97 -4.91 6.62
N LEU A 220 14.07 -4.79 7.95
CA LEU A 220 15.19 -4.17 8.62
C LEU A 220 15.77 -5.14 9.67
N VAL A 221 17.08 -5.26 9.69
CA VAL A 221 17.77 -6.15 10.64
C VAL A 221 18.85 -5.38 11.38
N PHE A 222 18.82 -5.44 12.72
CA PHE A 222 19.81 -4.80 13.58
C PHE A 222 20.48 -5.82 14.48
N ASP A 223 21.81 -5.73 14.53
CA ASP A 223 22.66 -6.59 15.37
C ASP A 223 22.97 -5.89 16.69
N VAL A 224 22.61 -6.52 17.79
CA VAL A 224 22.88 -6.01 19.14
C VAL A 224 23.89 -6.87 19.92
N ARG A 225 24.75 -7.63 19.21
CA ARG A 225 25.78 -8.45 19.83
C ARG A 225 26.92 -7.65 20.48
N PHE A 226 27.06 -6.39 20.14
CA PHE A 226 28.03 -5.48 20.73
C PHE A 226 27.71 -5.11 22.18
N LEU A 227 26.46 -5.26 22.62
CA LEU A 227 26.07 -5.02 24.02
C LEU A 227 26.61 -6.10 24.95
N ASN A 228 26.80 -5.76 26.24
CA ASN A 228 27.22 -6.69 27.30
C ASN A 228 26.31 -7.94 27.28
N ASN A 229 26.97 -9.09 27.45
CA ASN A 229 26.30 -10.36 27.28
C ASN A 229 25.88 -10.99 28.62
N PRO A 230 24.58 -10.98 28.97
CA PRO A 230 24.07 -11.55 30.23
C PRO A 230 24.35 -13.06 30.38
N PHE A 231 24.66 -13.76 29.30
CA PHE A 231 24.97 -15.20 29.34
C PHE A 231 26.17 -15.54 30.18
N TYR A 232 27.10 -14.62 30.36
CA TYR A 232 28.30 -14.86 31.18
C TYR A 232 28.05 -14.72 32.69
N GLU A 233 26.91 -14.11 33.07
CA GLU A 233 26.46 -14.03 34.46
C GLU A 233 25.62 -15.26 34.80
N PRO A 234 26.09 -16.16 35.74
CA PRO A 234 25.35 -17.40 36.01
C PRO A 234 23.89 -17.21 36.39
N GLU A 235 23.59 -16.14 37.15
CA GLU A 235 22.26 -15.83 37.62
C GLU A 235 21.32 -15.32 36.50
N LEU A 236 21.88 -14.68 35.49
CA LEU A 236 21.11 -14.12 34.35
C LEU A 236 20.94 -15.11 33.19
N ARG A 237 21.80 -16.11 33.11
CA ARG A 237 21.81 -17.11 32.03
C ARG A 237 20.45 -17.80 31.79
N PRO A 238 19.73 -18.28 32.84
CA PRO A 238 18.42 -18.94 32.64
C PRO A 238 17.27 -17.97 32.28
N LEU A 239 17.45 -16.68 32.59
CA LEU A 239 16.46 -15.63 32.40
C LEU A 239 16.35 -15.19 30.90
N THR A 240 15.49 -14.24 30.63
CA THR A 240 15.24 -13.66 29.30
C THR A 240 15.34 -12.14 29.33
N GLY A 241 15.37 -11.49 28.19
CA GLY A 241 15.34 -10.01 28.12
C GLY A 241 14.05 -9.36 28.62
N ARG A 242 13.03 -10.14 28.99
CA ARG A 242 11.81 -9.68 29.65
C ARG A 242 11.95 -9.63 31.18
N ASP A 243 12.91 -10.33 31.74
CA ASP A 243 13.16 -10.36 33.17
C ASP A 243 13.93 -9.10 33.59
N GLU A 244 13.47 -8.42 34.65
CA GLU A 244 14.02 -7.13 35.08
C GLU A 244 15.52 -7.19 35.37
N ALA A 245 16.03 -8.30 35.93
CA ALA A 245 17.46 -8.46 36.19
C ALA A 245 18.31 -8.41 34.90
N VAL A 246 17.84 -9.06 33.83
CA VAL A 246 18.48 -9.00 32.51
C VAL A 246 18.30 -7.62 31.88
N ALA A 247 17.10 -7.05 32.01
CA ALA A 247 16.78 -5.71 31.49
C ALA A 247 17.71 -4.65 32.13
N ALA A 248 17.89 -4.71 33.46
CA ALA A 248 18.79 -3.81 34.19
C ALA A 248 20.25 -3.97 33.75
N PHE A 249 20.71 -5.21 33.57
CA PHE A 249 22.05 -5.50 33.10
C PHE A 249 22.33 -4.94 31.71
N VAL A 250 21.39 -5.17 30.74
CA VAL A 250 21.52 -4.66 29.36
C VAL A 250 21.39 -3.14 29.32
N ARG A 251 20.48 -2.57 30.12
CA ARG A 251 20.29 -1.11 30.27
C ARG A 251 21.52 -0.41 30.79
N GLY A 252 22.32 -1.09 31.66
CA GLY A 252 23.57 -0.60 32.19
C GLY A 252 24.71 -0.52 31.17
N ASP A 253 24.54 -1.03 29.95
CA ASP A 253 25.55 -0.93 28.91
C ASP A 253 25.64 0.53 28.38
N PRO A 254 26.85 1.15 28.44
CA PRO A 254 27.05 2.53 28.05
C PRO A 254 26.77 2.81 26.57
N ALA A 255 26.82 1.79 25.70
CA ALA A 255 26.57 1.93 24.28
C ALA A 255 25.08 1.91 23.94
N LEU A 256 24.21 1.37 24.79
CA LEU A 256 22.81 1.18 24.53
C LEU A 256 22.04 2.49 24.30
N PRO A 257 22.17 3.54 25.13
CA PRO A 257 21.42 4.78 24.94
C PRO A 257 21.70 5.43 23.59
N GLY A 258 22.98 5.55 23.21
CA GLY A 258 23.38 6.13 21.92
C GLY A 258 22.91 5.29 20.72
N PHE A 259 22.88 3.97 20.86
CA PHE A 259 22.33 3.09 19.83
C PHE A 259 20.82 3.29 19.65
N LEU A 260 20.04 3.27 20.74
CA LEU A 260 18.58 3.48 20.66
C LEU A 260 18.23 4.86 20.12
N GLU A 261 18.93 5.91 20.54
CA GLU A 261 18.75 7.25 20.01
C GLU A 261 19.01 7.30 18.50
N SER A 262 20.10 6.72 18.04
CA SER A 262 20.46 6.68 16.62
C SER A 262 19.44 5.89 15.81
N LEU A 263 18.97 4.75 16.35
CA LEU A 263 17.98 3.89 15.69
C LEU A 263 16.61 4.56 15.61
N THR A 264 16.13 5.18 16.66
CA THR A 264 14.85 5.91 16.66
C THR A 264 14.90 7.12 15.75
N ARG A 265 16.02 7.86 15.74
CA ARG A 265 16.26 8.97 14.80
C ARG A 265 16.29 8.54 13.35
N LEU A 266 16.78 7.33 13.04
CA LEU A 266 16.73 6.73 11.71
C LEU A 266 15.30 6.34 11.34
N LEU A 267 14.58 5.65 12.22
CA LEU A 267 13.25 5.11 11.94
C LEU A 267 12.17 6.19 11.84
N HIS A 268 12.23 7.21 12.67
CA HIS A 268 11.22 8.27 12.74
C HIS A 268 10.86 8.88 11.37
N PRO A 269 11.81 9.34 10.54
CA PRO A 269 11.51 9.87 9.20
C PRO A 269 11.18 8.80 8.16
N LEU A 270 11.54 7.53 8.37
CA LEU A 270 11.28 6.44 7.44
C LEU A 270 9.85 5.90 7.54
N LEU A 271 9.29 5.82 8.75
CA LEU A 271 7.95 5.26 8.97
C LEU A 271 6.85 5.95 8.14
N PRO A 272 6.74 7.30 8.10
CA PRO A 272 5.79 7.97 7.23
C PRO A 272 6.04 7.71 5.74
N ARG A 273 7.28 7.49 5.33
CA ARG A 273 7.63 7.19 3.93
C ARG A 273 7.20 5.78 3.54
N TYR A 274 7.34 4.79 4.42
CA TYR A 274 6.82 3.44 4.20
C TYR A 274 5.29 3.45 4.06
N VAL A 275 4.60 4.25 4.88
CA VAL A 275 3.16 4.47 4.76
C VAL A 275 2.81 5.11 3.41
N ALA A 276 3.54 6.15 3.00
CA ALA A 276 3.31 6.85 1.73
C ALA A 276 3.59 5.95 0.50
N GLU A 277 4.52 5.00 0.61
CA GLU A 277 4.80 3.97 -0.40
C GLU A 277 3.69 2.89 -0.48
N GLY A 278 2.77 2.88 0.50
CA GLY A 278 1.67 1.93 0.57
C GLY A 278 2.02 0.62 1.28
N LYS A 279 3.08 0.61 2.11
CA LYS A 279 3.45 -0.56 2.91
C LYS A 279 2.50 -0.69 4.10
N SER A 280 1.80 -1.82 4.19
CA SER A 280 0.87 -2.12 5.28
C SER A 280 1.55 -2.82 6.46
N TYR A 281 2.66 -3.53 6.22
CA TYR A 281 3.43 -4.26 7.22
C TYR A 281 4.92 -3.92 7.09
N LEU A 282 5.58 -3.63 8.21
CA LEU A 282 7.02 -3.42 8.29
C LEU A 282 7.60 -4.35 9.34
N THR A 283 8.51 -5.24 8.96
CA THR A 283 9.15 -6.18 9.88
C THR A 283 10.54 -5.69 10.27
N ILE A 284 10.71 -5.38 11.55
CA ILE A 284 11.99 -4.98 12.14
C ILE A 284 12.51 -6.13 13.02
N ALA A 285 13.69 -6.64 12.71
CA ALA A 285 14.29 -7.77 13.39
C ALA A 285 15.53 -7.34 14.20
N ILE A 286 15.55 -7.67 15.49
CA ILE A 286 16.66 -7.41 16.40
C ILE A 286 17.36 -8.73 16.72
N GLY A 287 18.65 -8.85 16.41
CA GLY A 287 19.41 -10.09 16.54
C GLY A 287 20.49 -10.04 17.63
N CYS A 288 20.57 -11.11 18.42
CA CYS A 288 21.73 -11.40 19.24
C CYS A 288 22.22 -12.84 19.05
N THR A 289 23.26 -13.28 19.74
CA THR A 289 23.82 -14.62 19.53
C THR A 289 22.83 -15.75 19.77
N GLY A 290 22.11 -15.71 20.89
CA GLY A 290 21.17 -16.76 21.30
C GLY A 290 19.68 -16.37 21.22
N GLY A 291 19.35 -15.13 20.82
CA GLY A 291 17.96 -14.68 20.68
C GLY A 291 17.15 -14.60 21.97
N ARG A 292 17.81 -14.62 23.14
CA ARG A 292 17.14 -14.81 24.44
C ARG A 292 17.20 -13.57 25.36
N HIS A 293 18.30 -12.82 25.35
CA HIS A 293 18.57 -11.75 26.31
C HIS A 293 18.53 -10.37 25.64
N ARG A 294 19.66 -9.94 25.04
CA ARG A 294 19.86 -8.60 24.46
C ARG A 294 18.84 -8.25 23.40
N SER A 295 18.63 -9.14 22.42
CA SER A 295 17.68 -8.91 21.33
C SER A 295 16.23 -8.80 21.80
N VAL A 296 15.86 -9.60 22.83
CA VAL A 296 14.54 -9.54 23.42
C VAL A 296 14.32 -8.19 24.10
N TYR A 297 15.27 -7.79 24.98
CA TYR A 297 15.17 -6.51 25.67
C TYR A 297 15.09 -5.31 24.69
N VAL A 298 16.00 -5.25 23.71
CA VAL A 298 16.02 -4.15 22.74
C VAL A 298 14.77 -4.13 21.86
N ALA A 299 14.24 -5.29 21.49
CA ALA A 299 13.00 -5.37 20.74
C ALA A 299 11.80 -4.82 21.54
N GLU A 300 11.72 -5.13 22.83
CA GLU A 300 10.67 -4.61 23.71
C GLU A 300 10.80 -3.09 23.91
N GLU A 301 12.03 -2.55 24.07
CA GLU A 301 12.26 -1.11 24.18
C GLU A 301 11.83 -0.37 22.91
N LEU A 302 12.22 -0.89 21.75
CA LEU A 302 11.87 -0.29 20.47
C LEU A 302 10.36 -0.39 20.19
N ALA A 303 9.74 -1.49 20.58
CA ALA A 303 8.28 -1.66 20.46
C ALA A 303 7.52 -0.64 21.32
N ARG A 304 7.98 -0.39 22.57
CA ARG A 304 7.39 0.66 23.43
C ARG A 304 7.51 2.04 22.80
N TRP A 305 8.68 2.37 22.25
CA TRP A 305 8.89 3.64 21.57
C TRP A 305 7.93 3.79 20.37
N LEU A 306 7.78 2.77 19.53
CA LEU A 306 6.87 2.78 18.39
C LEU A 306 5.40 2.93 18.82
N HIS A 307 4.98 2.26 19.89
CA HIS A 307 3.64 2.46 20.48
C HIS A 307 3.43 3.90 20.94
N ALA A 308 4.43 4.50 21.59
CA ALA A 308 4.37 5.90 22.02
C ALA A 308 4.27 6.88 20.84
N GLN A 309 4.73 6.49 19.64
CA GLN A 309 4.57 7.25 18.40
C GLN A 309 3.20 6.97 17.71
N GLY A 310 2.32 6.17 18.29
CA GLY A 310 0.99 5.86 17.76
C GLY A 310 0.95 4.72 16.74
N HIS A 311 2.04 3.98 16.55
CA HIS A 311 2.06 2.83 15.62
C HIS A 311 1.46 1.58 16.26
N ARG A 312 0.78 0.75 15.44
CA ARG A 312 0.40 -0.61 15.83
C ARG A 312 1.63 -1.51 15.77
N VAL A 313 2.00 -2.12 16.89
CA VAL A 313 3.18 -2.99 16.99
C VAL A 313 2.77 -4.39 17.43
N GLN A 314 3.29 -5.41 16.76
CA GLN A 314 3.18 -6.80 17.15
C GLN A 314 4.58 -7.32 17.45
N THR A 315 4.84 -7.75 18.70
CA THR A 315 6.16 -8.23 19.12
C THR A 315 6.16 -9.76 19.20
N THR A 316 7.17 -10.38 18.57
CA THR A 316 7.40 -11.83 18.58
C THR A 316 8.85 -12.13 18.93
N HIS A 317 9.09 -13.11 19.80
CA HIS A 317 10.41 -13.57 20.15
C HIS A 317 10.65 -14.97 19.59
N ARG A 318 11.10 -15.02 18.35
CA ARG A 318 11.18 -16.23 17.53
C ARG A 318 11.86 -17.42 18.24
N ASP A 319 12.95 -17.15 18.94
CA ASP A 319 13.74 -18.22 19.53
C ASP A 319 13.39 -18.51 21.01
N LEU A 320 12.61 -17.63 21.68
CA LEU A 320 11.96 -17.96 22.96
C LEU A 320 10.76 -18.87 22.75
N ASP A 321 9.96 -18.59 21.73
CA ASP A 321 8.73 -19.34 21.45
C ASP A 321 9.02 -20.76 20.92
N ARG A 322 10.15 -20.93 20.22
CA ARG A 322 10.61 -22.25 19.77
C ARG A 322 11.02 -23.16 20.91
N SER A 323 11.63 -22.63 21.97
CA SER A 323 12.04 -23.41 23.15
C SER A 323 10.86 -23.83 24.04
N ARG A 324 9.65 -23.30 23.80
CA ARG A 324 8.41 -23.65 24.51
C ARG A 324 7.56 -24.72 23.80
N ARG A 325 7.86 -25.05 22.52
CA ARG A 325 7.21 -26.18 21.85
C ARG A 325 7.94 -27.47 22.24
N PRO A 326 7.28 -28.42 22.90
CA PRO A 326 7.86 -29.73 23.11
C PRO A 326 8.12 -30.38 21.74
N ASP A 327 9.30 -30.96 21.58
CA ASP A 327 9.71 -31.72 20.40
C ASP A 327 8.69 -32.83 20.13
N GLY A 328 7.89 -32.70 19.09
CA GLY A 328 6.91 -33.72 18.76
C GLY A 328 5.93 -33.34 17.66
N GLU A 329 6.44 -32.83 16.51
CA GLU A 329 5.74 -33.04 15.23
C GLU A 329 6.74 -32.87 14.08
N THR A 330 7.45 -33.96 13.82
CA THR A 330 8.18 -34.20 12.58
C THR A 330 7.16 -34.24 11.45
N ARG A 331 7.06 -33.23 10.64
CA ARG A 331 6.38 -33.34 9.34
C ARG A 331 7.21 -34.32 8.50
N ALA A 332 6.64 -35.49 8.24
CA ALA A 332 7.09 -36.45 7.25
C ALA A 332 7.05 -35.83 5.84
N PRO A 333 7.87 -36.37 4.92
CA PRO A 333 8.27 -35.81 3.63
C PRO A 333 7.12 -35.59 2.64
#